data_2d9653d931db5f8af86c5ed8198d8c08
#
_entry.id   2d9653d931db5f8af86c5ed8198d8c08
#
_cell.length_a   1.000
_cell.length_b   1.000
_cell.length_c   1.000
_cell.angle_alpha   90.00
_cell.angle_beta   90.00
_cell.angle_gamma   90.00
#
_symmetry.space_group_name_H-M   'P 1'
#
loop_
_entity.id
_entity.type
_entity.pdbx_description
1 polymer ?
#
loop_
_entity_poly.entity_id
_entity_poly.type
_entity_poly.pdbx_seq_one_letter_code
_entity_poly.pdbx_strand_id
1 'polypeptide(L)'
;MTDTLIPASELAEKRGPGLPGESEAYAEARKQVLREEIEIRRKLTALAELRQNLPDGPVVAKDYRFKDENGNTVGLADLFGDRDTLVTYVQMYGPERE
;
A
#
# COMPACT_ATOMS: atom_id res chain seq x y z
N MET A 1 18.71 -1.45 -16.89
CA MET A 1 18.65 -2.91 -17.13
C MET A 1 17.42 -3.46 -16.42
N THR A 2 16.45 -3.89 -17.15
CA THR A 2 15.28 -4.50 -16.55
C THR A 2 15.61 -5.96 -16.26
N ASP A 3 15.64 -6.32 -15.00
CA ASP A 3 15.74 -7.72 -14.62
C ASP A 3 14.51 -8.45 -15.16
N THR A 4 14.77 -9.51 -15.93
CA THR A 4 13.69 -10.33 -16.45
C THR A 4 13.15 -11.19 -15.32
N LEU A 5 11.95 -10.87 -14.86
CA LEU A 5 11.28 -11.67 -13.84
C LEU A 5 10.83 -13.00 -14.42
N ILE A 6 10.92 -14.06 -13.61
CA ILE A 6 10.37 -15.35 -13.98
C ILE A 6 8.85 -15.21 -14.15
N PRO A 7 8.26 -15.74 -15.24
CA PRO A 7 6.81 -15.66 -15.42
C PRO A 7 6.04 -16.20 -14.21
N ALA A 8 4.95 -15.53 -13.85
CA ALA A 8 4.14 -15.90 -12.71
C ALA A 8 3.62 -17.35 -12.81
N SER A 9 3.27 -17.77 -14.02
CA SER A 9 2.84 -19.16 -14.27
C SER A 9 3.93 -20.16 -13.94
N GLU A 10 5.18 -19.87 -14.27
CA GLU A 10 6.32 -20.74 -13.97
C GLU A 10 6.60 -20.78 -12.47
N LEU A 11 6.52 -19.64 -11.78
CA LEU A 11 6.68 -19.60 -10.33
C LEU A 11 5.57 -20.38 -9.63
N ALA A 12 4.34 -20.29 -10.13
CA ALA A 12 3.22 -21.03 -9.55
C ALA A 12 3.41 -22.53 -9.66
N GLU A 13 4.06 -23.02 -10.74
CA GLU A 13 4.37 -24.44 -10.87
C GLU A 13 5.39 -24.93 -9.84
N LYS A 14 6.21 -24.04 -9.29
CA LYS A 14 7.20 -24.35 -8.25
C LYS A 14 6.59 -24.36 -6.85
N ARG A 15 5.29 -24.28 -6.75
CA ARG A 15 4.58 -24.39 -5.49
C ARG A 15 5.02 -25.63 -4.72
N GLY A 16 5.23 -25.48 -3.41
CA GLY A 16 5.61 -26.60 -2.54
C GLY A 16 4.51 -27.65 -2.44
N PRO A 17 4.76 -28.73 -1.66
CA PRO A 17 3.78 -29.79 -1.49
C PRO A 17 2.45 -29.23 -0.98
N GLY A 18 1.36 -29.74 -1.53
CA GLY A 18 0.02 -29.34 -1.14
C GLY A 18 -0.41 -29.92 0.18
N LEU A 19 -1.67 -29.71 0.52
CA LEU A 19 -2.26 -30.26 1.74
C LEU A 19 -2.47 -31.77 1.60
N PRO A 20 -2.31 -32.57 2.69
CA PRO A 20 -2.62 -33.98 2.65
C PRO A 20 -4.08 -34.21 2.20
N GLY A 21 -4.28 -35.15 1.27
CA GLY A 21 -5.61 -35.44 0.75
C GLY A 21 -6.18 -34.45 -0.28
N GLU A 22 -5.38 -33.51 -0.71
CA GLU A 22 -5.77 -32.53 -1.71
C GLU A 22 -6.03 -33.20 -3.06
N SER A 23 -7.16 -32.84 -3.72
CA SER A 23 -7.47 -33.34 -5.05
C SER A 23 -6.64 -32.63 -6.12
N GLU A 24 -6.50 -33.25 -7.29
CA GLU A 24 -5.82 -32.63 -8.43
C GLU A 24 -6.53 -31.35 -8.87
N ALA A 25 -7.86 -31.35 -8.84
CA ALA A 25 -8.65 -30.17 -9.19
C ALA A 25 -8.38 -29.02 -8.23
N TYR A 26 -8.29 -29.28 -6.94
CA TYR A 26 -7.93 -28.28 -5.94
C TYR A 26 -6.51 -27.76 -6.16
N ALA A 27 -5.55 -28.66 -6.39
CA ALA A 27 -4.16 -28.29 -6.63
C ALA A 27 -4.02 -27.37 -7.83
N GLU A 28 -4.68 -27.67 -8.94
CA GLU A 28 -4.67 -26.83 -10.14
C GLU A 28 -5.32 -25.45 -9.89
N ALA A 29 -6.46 -25.44 -9.20
CA ALA A 29 -7.12 -24.20 -8.83
C ALA A 29 -6.22 -23.32 -7.93
N ARG A 30 -5.51 -23.92 -6.98
CA ARG A 30 -4.56 -23.22 -6.12
C ARG A 30 -3.39 -22.64 -6.90
N LYS A 31 -2.89 -23.32 -7.91
CA LYS A 31 -1.85 -22.79 -8.79
C LYS A 31 -2.31 -21.57 -9.56
N GLN A 32 -3.55 -21.59 -10.04
CA GLN A 32 -4.13 -20.43 -10.72
C GLN A 32 -4.24 -19.24 -9.78
N VAL A 33 -4.71 -19.47 -8.55
CA VAL A 33 -4.79 -18.41 -7.53
C VAL A 33 -3.40 -17.86 -7.23
N LEU A 34 -2.41 -18.74 -7.04
CA LEU A 34 -1.03 -18.33 -6.75
C LEU A 34 -0.45 -17.49 -7.91
N ARG A 35 -0.70 -17.87 -9.15
CA ARG A 35 -0.27 -17.08 -10.31
C ARG A 35 -0.83 -15.66 -10.25
N GLU A 36 -2.13 -15.52 -9.98
CA GLU A 36 -2.78 -14.22 -9.88
C GLU A 36 -2.26 -13.41 -8.68
N GLU A 37 -2.00 -14.06 -7.54
CA GLU A 37 -1.41 -13.41 -6.38
C GLU A 37 -0.02 -12.84 -6.70
N ILE A 38 0.80 -13.59 -7.45
CA ILE A 38 2.12 -13.14 -7.90
C ILE A 38 1.98 -11.92 -8.82
N GLU A 39 1.05 -11.98 -9.77
CA GLU A 39 0.80 -10.86 -10.70
C GLU A 39 0.36 -9.60 -9.96
N ILE A 40 -0.55 -9.72 -9.00
CA ILE A 40 -1.01 -8.58 -8.20
C ILE A 40 0.15 -7.98 -7.41
N ARG A 41 0.98 -8.83 -6.78
CA ARG A 41 2.14 -8.36 -6.02
C ARG A 41 3.10 -7.55 -6.90
N ARG A 42 3.38 -8.05 -8.10
CA ARG A 42 4.22 -7.35 -9.07
C ARG A 42 3.60 -6.03 -9.51
N LYS A 43 2.27 -6.01 -9.70
CA LYS A 43 1.54 -4.80 -10.07
C LYS A 43 1.60 -3.76 -8.96
N LEU A 44 1.47 -4.18 -7.70
CA LEU A 44 1.60 -3.28 -6.54
C LEU A 44 3.00 -2.69 -6.44
N THR A 45 4.04 -3.48 -6.69
CA THR A 45 5.42 -2.99 -6.71
C THR A 45 5.60 -1.93 -7.81
N ALA A 46 5.11 -2.21 -9.01
CA ALA A 46 5.18 -1.25 -10.12
C ALA A 46 4.42 0.04 -9.80
N LEU A 47 3.26 -0.06 -9.15
CA LEU A 47 2.49 1.11 -8.72
C LEU A 47 3.26 1.94 -7.69
N ALA A 48 3.94 1.28 -6.75
CA ALA A 48 4.75 1.97 -5.76
C ALA A 48 5.88 2.76 -6.42
N GLU A 49 6.54 2.18 -7.43
CA GLU A 49 7.57 2.88 -8.20
C GLU A 49 7.01 4.09 -8.93
N LEU A 50 5.84 3.97 -9.55
CA LEU A 50 5.18 5.08 -10.20
C LEU A 50 4.89 6.21 -9.22
N ARG A 51 4.42 5.87 -8.02
CA ARG A 51 4.15 6.86 -6.97
C ARG A 51 5.42 7.58 -6.52
N GLN A 52 6.52 6.86 -6.38
CA GLN A 52 7.81 7.45 -6.00
C GLN A 52 8.34 8.44 -7.04
N ASN A 53 7.99 8.23 -8.30
CA ASN A 53 8.44 9.05 -9.41
C ASN A 53 7.46 10.18 -9.78
N LEU A 54 6.40 10.36 -9.00
CA LEU A 54 5.49 11.48 -9.22
C LEU A 54 6.22 12.80 -8.99
N PRO A 55 6.01 13.80 -9.87
CA PRO A 55 6.48 15.15 -9.60
C PRO A 55 5.81 15.71 -8.35
N ASP A 56 6.38 16.77 -7.81
CA ASP A 56 5.80 17.44 -6.66
C ASP A 56 4.36 17.89 -6.97
N GLY A 57 3.50 17.73 -5.98
CA GLY A 57 2.13 18.22 -6.07
C GLY A 57 2.06 19.75 -6.02
N PRO A 58 0.87 20.31 -6.04
CA PRO A 58 0.70 21.77 -5.96
C PRO A 58 1.15 22.29 -4.60
N VAL A 59 1.67 23.52 -4.62
CA VAL A 59 2.04 24.21 -3.38
C VAL A 59 0.78 24.57 -2.60
N VAL A 60 0.77 24.26 -1.31
CA VAL A 60 -0.32 24.64 -0.41
C VAL A 60 -0.13 26.09 -0.02
N ALA A 61 -0.89 27.00 -0.66
CA ALA A 61 -0.76 28.44 -0.47
C ALA A 61 -1.53 28.94 0.77
N LYS A 62 -2.59 28.23 1.17
CA LYS A 62 -3.41 28.62 2.31
C LYS A 62 -2.71 28.29 3.62
N ASP A 63 -2.72 29.22 4.56
CA ASP A 63 -2.16 29.01 5.89
C ASP A 63 -3.19 28.31 6.78
N TYR A 64 -3.25 26.99 6.68
CA TYR A 64 -4.13 26.17 7.51
C TYR A 64 -3.64 26.16 8.95
N ARG A 65 -4.56 26.34 9.89
CA ARG A 65 -4.28 26.36 11.32
C ARG A 65 -5.05 25.24 12.03
N PHE A 66 -4.39 24.62 12.97
CA PHE A 66 -4.92 23.52 13.76
C PHE A 66 -4.67 23.80 15.24
N LYS A 67 -5.37 23.09 16.11
CA LYS A 67 -5.10 23.12 17.55
C LYS A 67 -4.46 21.82 17.98
N ASP A 68 -3.40 21.90 18.76
CA ASP A 68 -2.74 20.74 19.33
C ASP A 68 -3.49 20.27 20.60
N GLU A 69 -2.97 19.23 21.26
CA GLU A 69 -3.57 18.65 22.46
C GLU A 69 -3.58 19.61 23.65
N ASN A 70 -2.76 20.64 23.61
CA ASN A 70 -2.68 21.68 24.66
C ASN A 70 -3.52 22.92 24.32
N GLY A 71 -4.25 22.89 23.21
CA GLY A 71 -5.06 24.02 22.74
C GLY A 71 -4.28 25.12 22.03
N ASN A 72 -3.00 24.91 21.76
CA ASN A 72 -2.17 25.88 21.04
C ASN A 72 -2.45 25.80 19.55
N THR A 73 -2.42 26.97 18.89
CA THR A 73 -2.59 27.04 17.44
C THR A 73 -1.27 26.72 16.74
N VAL A 74 -1.30 25.75 15.82
CA VAL A 74 -0.13 25.34 15.04
C VAL A 74 -0.46 25.38 13.56
N GLY A 75 0.54 25.69 12.72
CA GLY A 75 0.40 25.66 11.28
C GLY A 75 0.63 24.26 10.72
N LEU A 76 0.30 24.06 9.45
CA LEU A 76 0.49 22.78 8.77
C LEU A 76 1.96 22.36 8.79
N ALA A 77 2.88 23.26 8.52
CA ALA A 77 4.32 22.98 8.53
C ALA A 77 4.82 22.55 9.91
N ASP A 78 4.25 23.10 10.98
CA ASP A 78 4.64 22.80 12.36
C ASP A 78 4.37 21.33 12.71
N LEU A 79 3.34 20.72 12.09
CA LEU A 79 2.97 19.34 12.32
C LEU A 79 4.05 18.34 11.86
N PHE A 80 4.88 18.75 10.91
CA PHE A 80 6.00 17.92 10.43
C PHE A 80 7.16 17.86 11.44
N GLY A 81 7.28 18.86 12.33
CA GLY A 81 8.46 19.00 13.20
C GLY A 81 9.73 19.19 12.36
N ASP A 82 10.73 18.36 12.60
CA ASP A 82 11.98 18.37 11.84
C ASP A 82 12.01 17.33 10.69
N ARG A 83 10.85 16.77 10.38
CA ARG A 83 10.72 15.72 9.35
C ARG A 83 10.12 16.27 8.07
N ASP A 84 10.31 15.55 6.98
CA ASP A 84 9.77 15.89 5.67
C ASP A 84 8.49 15.12 5.31
N THR A 85 8.09 14.19 6.18
CA THR A 85 6.91 13.36 5.98
C THR A 85 5.98 13.46 7.18
N LEU A 86 4.70 13.61 6.91
CA LEU A 86 3.65 13.65 7.93
C LEU A 86 2.66 12.50 7.66
N VAL A 87 2.43 11.66 8.68
CA VAL A 87 1.41 10.63 8.64
C VAL A 87 0.21 11.12 9.44
N THR A 88 -0.95 11.18 8.80
CA THR A 88 -2.18 11.63 9.45
C THR A 88 -3.23 10.53 9.47
N TYR A 89 -4.01 10.50 10.53
CA TYR A 89 -5.18 9.65 10.64
C TYR A 89 -6.35 10.49 11.14
N VAL A 90 -7.44 10.47 10.37
CA VAL A 90 -8.65 11.19 10.75
C VAL A 90 -9.65 10.19 11.31
N GLN A 91 -9.93 10.32 12.61
CA GLN A 91 -10.91 9.49 13.26
C GLN A 91 -12.30 10.06 13.00
N MET A 92 -13.16 9.25 12.41
CA MET A 92 -14.53 9.66 12.15
C MET A 92 -15.44 9.24 13.31
N TYR A 93 -16.11 10.24 13.91
CA TYR A 93 -17.14 10.01 14.90
C TYR A 93 -18.50 10.12 14.23
N GLY A 94 -19.40 9.18 14.51
CA GLY A 94 -20.79 9.31 14.10
C GLY A 94 -21.46 10.44 14.89
N PRO A 95 -22.51 11.07 14.33
CA PRO A 95 -23.17 12.21 14.97
C PRO A 95 -23.85 11.90 16.30
N GLU A 96 -23.99 10.65 16.64
CA GLU A 96 -24.69 10.19 17.86
C GLU A 96 -23.77 9.59 18.92
N ARG A 97 -22.46 9.75 18.76
CA ARG A 97 -21.53 9.30 19.80
C ARG A 97 -21.21 10.46 20.74
N GLU A 98 -21.96 10.51 21.81
CA GLU A 98 -21.63 11.30 22.97
C GLU A 98 -20.64 10.55 23.84
#